data_eaa05401d915bf169363fec5b9d52ee4
#
_entry.id   eaa05401d915bf169363fec5b9d52ee4
#
_cell.length_a   1.000
_cell.length_b   1.000
_cell.length_c   1.000
_cell.angle_alpha   90.00
_cell.angle_beta   90.00
_cell.angle_gamma   90.00
#
_symmetry.space_group_name_H-M   'P 1'
#
loop_
_entity.id
_entity.type
_entity.pdbx_description
1 polymer ?
#
loop_
_entity_poly.entity_id
_entity_poly.type
_entity_poly.pdbx_seq_one_letter_code
_entity_poly.pdbx_strand_id
1 'polypeptide(L)'
;MAKISRRSLIAAPLALSPLACPAYAQAPWPSRPIRIIIPFGTGGGTDITTRLLAPKMAEILGQPVVLENRPGAGGVVGTDYVAKQQPNGDVFVLSTLSPIALARGLPAPVPFDARTDLVAVAPTVFVPIALAVTTRNFAPTTAQDFIATLKAAPGRYQYGSSGIGTSGHIASASFCVRTGTDAVHVPYRGGGQVFTALTAGEIQFCSDIPSLLKGFQDAGTARVLFVA
;
A
#
# COMPACT_ATOMS: atom_id res chain seq x y z
N MET A 1 -27.44 86.89 2.47
CA MET A 1 -27.39 86.19 3.75
C MET A 1 -28.35 84.98 3.73
N ALA A 2 -27.84 83.79 3.48
CA ALA A 2 -28.64 82.55 3.42
C ALA A 2 -28.71 81.91 4.82
N LYS A 3 -29.91 81.77 5.33
CA LYS A 3 -30.17 81.10 6.64
C LYS A 3 -30.03 79.59 6.50
N ILE A 4 -28.96 79.02 7.08
CA ILE A 4 -28.78 77.58 7.20
C ILE A 4 -29.78 77.04 8.27
N SER A 5 -30.72 76.25 7.88
CA SER A 5 -31.73 75.62 8.72
C SER A 5 -31.07 74.51 9.60
N ARG A 6 -31.28 74.54 10.93
CA ARG A 6 -30.79 73.58 11.91
C ARG A 6 -31.40 72.17 11.79
N ARG A 7 -32.16 71.86 10.74
CA ARG A 7 -32.80 70.56 10.54
C ARG A 7 -32.03 69.56 9.62
N SER A 8 -30.84 69.97 9.09
CA SER A 8 -30.08 69.12 8.13
C SER A 8 -28.95 68.34 8.76
N LEU A 9 -28.83 68.24 10.10
CA LEU A 9 -27.67 67.64 10.75
C LEU A 9 -27.97 66.31 11.52
N ILE A 10 -29.15 65.68 11.27
CA ILE A 10 -29.48 64.44 12.00
C ILE A 10 -29.70 63.24 11.08
N ALA A 11 -29.13 63.22 9.92
CA ALA A 11 -29.34 62.11 8.97
C ALA A 11 -28.01 61.60 8.42
N ALA A 12 -27.09 61.13 9.25
CA ALA A 12 -26.02 60.23 8.83
C ALA A 12 -25.17 59.79 10.04
N PRO A 13 -25.54 58.73 10.70
CA PRO A 13 -24.63 57.58 10.82
C PRO A 13 -25.41 56.25 10.94
N LEU A 14 -26.06 55.78 9.86
CA LEU A 14 -26.72 54.46 9.88
C LEU A 14 -26.28 53.56 8.77
N ALA A 15 -25.06 53.75 8.22
CA ALA A 15 -24.60 53.00 7.06
C ALA A 15 -23.21 52.38 7.24
N LEU A 16 -22.78 52.03 8.48
CA LEU A 16 -21.62 51.20 8.70
C LEU A 16 -21.95 50.11 9.74
N SER A 17 -22.96 49.29 9.45
CA SER A 17 -23.00 47.97 10.03
C SER A 17 -21.92 47.16 9.32
N PRO A 18 -20.83 46.72 9.98
CA PRO A 18 -19.96 45.71 9.37
C PRO A 18 -20.84 44.50 9.09
N LEU A 19 -20.96 44.11 7.83
CA LEU A 19 -21.43 42.79 7.41
C LEU A 19 -20.49 41.81 8.13
N ALA A 20 -20.87 41.34 9.31
CA ALA A 20 -20.25 40.21 9.97
C ALA A 20 -20.54 39.00 9.06
N CYS A 21 -19.66 38.80 8.06
CA CYS A 21 -19.60 37.51 7.38
C CYS A 21 -19.42 36.47 8.49
N PRO A 22 -20.34 35.50 8.63
CA PRO A 22 -20.09 34.40 9.54
C PRO A 22 -18.76 33.79 9.11
N ALA A 23 -17.74 33.90 9.95
CA ALA A 23 -16.53 33.14 9.78
C ALA A 23 -16.99 31.67 9.84
N TYR A 24 -17.07 31.02 8.70
CA TYR A 24 -17.25 29.57 8.64
C TYR A 24 -16.01 28.98 9.34
N ALA A 25 -16.12 28.77 10.63
CA ALA A 25 -15.15 28.00 11.37
C ALA A 25 -15.14 26.63 10.71
N GLN A 26 -14.08 26.33 9.94
CA GLN A 26 -13.89 24.99 9.39
C GLN A 26 -13.95 24.04 10.58
N ALA A 27 -14.85 23.06 10.50
CA ALA A 27 -14.94 22.05 11.54
C ALA A 27 -13.54 21.43 11.75
N PRO A 28 -13.11 21.21 13.00
CA PRO A 28 -11.79 20.64 13.25
C PRO A 28 -11.65 19.32 12.51
N TRP A 29 -10.55 19.16 11.77
CA TRP A 29 -10.22 17.92 11.11
C TRP A 29 -9.63 16.92 12.13
N PRO A 30 -10.00 15.62 12.06
CA PRO A 30 -11.02 15.02 11.24
C PRO A 30 -12.43 15.15 11.85
N SER A 31 -13.44 15.52 11.05
CA SER A 31 -14.84 15.64 11.48
C SER A 31 -15.70 14.41 11.16
N ARG A 32 -15.13 13.41 10.49
CA ARG A 32 -15.79 12.17 10.05
C ARG A 32 -14.80 10.99 10.00
N PRO A 33 -15.28 9.74 9.87
CA PRO A 33 -14.41 8.57 9.80
C PRO A 33 -13.36 8.68 8.70
N ILE A 34 -12.12 8.30 9.03
CA ILE A 34 -11.00 8.20 8.10
C ILE A 34 -11.07 6.85 7.39
N ARG A 35 -10.94 6.84 6.07
CA ARG A 35 -10.85 5.60 5.28
C ARG A 35 -9.42 5.37 4.84
N ILE A 36 -8.90 4.18 5.11
CA ILE A 36 -7.60 3.74 4.59
C ILE A 36 -7.80 2.61 3.60
N ILE A 37 -7.44 2.87 2.37
CA ILE A 37 -7.46 1.88 1.30
C ILE A 37 -6.17 1.07 1.34
N ILE A 38 -6.33 -0.24 1.34
CA ILE A 38 -5.24 -1.22 1.27
C ILE A 38 -5.24 -1.77 -0.15
N PRO A 39 -4.25 -1.46 -1.00
CA PRO A 39 -4.30 -1.80 -2.43
C PRO A 39 -3.93 -3.26 -2.72
N PHE A 40 -4.00 -4.12 -1.72
CA PHE A 40 -3.70 -5.55 -1.79
C PHE A 40 -4.76 -6.37 -1.06
N GLY A 41 -4.79 -7.68 -1.34
CA GLY A 41 -5.65 -8.64 -0.63
C GLY A 41 -5.24 -8.80 0.84
N THR A 42 -6.13 -9.42 1.61
CA THR A 42 -5.94 -9.66 3.04
C THR A 42 -4.76 -10.60 3.33
N GLY A 43 -4.17 -10.47 4.52
CA GLY A 43 -3.11 -11.36 5.03
C GLY A 43 -1.71 -11.06 4.51
N GLY A 44 -1.53 -10.05 3.63
CA GLY A 44 -0.21 -9.57 3.24
C GLY A 44 0.34 -8.49 4.17
N GLY A 45 1.62 -8.13 4.00
CA GLY A 45 2.31 -7.18 4.87
C GLY A 45 1.61 -5.84 5.00
N THR A 46 1.13 -5.28 3.89
CA THR A 46 0.40 -4.00 3.89
C THR A 46 -0.90 -4.09 4.68
N ASP A 47 -1.65 -5.18 4.55
CA ASP A 47 -2.91 -5.40 5.27
C ASP A 47 -2.66 -5.51 6.79
N ILE A 48 -1.71 -6.34 7.20
CA ILE A 48 -1.36 -6.53 8.61
C ILE A 48 -0.84 -5.23 9.22
N THR A 49 0.07 -4.53 8.55
CA THR A 49 0.58 -3.24 9.03
C THR A 49 -0.53 -2.21 9.22
N THR A 50 -1.45 -2.10 8.27
CA THR A 50 -2.56 -1.16 8.37
C THR A 50 -3.47 -1.50 9.55
N ARG A 51 -3.80 -2.80 9.74
CA ARG A 51 -4.63 -3.27 10.86
C ARG A 51 -4.00 -3.06 12.23
N LEU A 52 -2.68 -3.10 12.32
CA LEU A 52 -1.95 -2.80 13.56
C LEU A 52 -1.95 -1.29 13.87
N LEU A 53 -1.88 -0.43 12.87
CA LEU A 53 -1.85 1.02 13.06
C LEU A 53 -3.24 1.63 13.31
N ALA A 54 -4.27 1.11 12.67
CA ALA A 54 -5.61 1.69 12.64
C ALA A 54 -6.23 1.96 14.04
N PRO A 55 -6.14 1.06 15.04
CA PRO A 55 -6.68 1.32 16.36
C PRO A 55 -6.02 2.53 17.04
N LYS A 56 -4.69 2.64 16.95
CA LYS A 56 -3.97 3.76 17.57
C LYS A 56 -4.22 5.07 16.82
N MET A 57 -4.35 5.02 15.50
CA MET A 57 -4.77 6.18 14.72
C MET A 57 -6.17 6.64 15.12
N ALA A 58 -7.13 5.73 15.28
CA ALA A 58 -8.48 6.07 15.69
C ALA A 58 -8.52 6.73 17.08
N GLU A 59 -7.73 6.22 18.04
CA GLU A 59 -7.58 6.80 19.37
C GLU A 59 -7.04 8.24 19.32
N ILE A 60 -5.98 8.48 18.55
CA ILE A 60 -5.32 9.79 18.47
C ILE A 60 -6.18 10.81 17.70
N LEU A 61 -6.83 10.37 16.62
CA LEU A 61 -7.62 11.23 15.75
C LEU A 61 -9.03 11.49 16.28
N GLY A 62 -9.50 10.73 17.26
CA GLY A 62 -10.85 10.84 17.80
C GLY A 62 -11.96 10.45 16.81
N GLN A 63 -11.61 9.76 15.72
CA GLN A 63 -12.54 9.31 14.67
C GLN A 63 -12.26 7.85 14.31
N PRO A 64 -13.29 7.08 13.92
CA PRO A 64 -13.09 5.73 13.44
C PRO A 64 -12.17 5.67 12.21
N VAL A 65 -11.30 4.68 12.16
CA VAL A 65 -10.46 4.35 10.99
C VAL A 65 -11.02 3.10 10.31
N VAL A 66 -11.59 3.27 9.12
CA VAL A 66 -12.21 2.21 8.34
C VAL A 66 -11.22 1.70 7.30
N LEU A 67 -10.99 0.39 7.30
CA LEU A 67 -10.05 -0.28 6.39
C LEU A 67 -10.79 -0.96 5.25
N GLU A 68 -10.32 -0.74 4.02
CA GLU A 68 -10.92 -1.31 2.81
C GLU A 68 -9.83 -1.90 1.90
N ASN A 69 -9.88 -3.21 1.66
CA ASN A 69 -8.98 -3.87 0.71
C ASN A 69 -9.50 -3.70 -0.72
N ARG A 70 -8.69 -3.10 -1.61
CA ARG A 70 -8.95 -2.95 -3.06
C ARG A 70 -7.79 -3.49 -3.88
N PRO A 71 -7.68 -4.81 -4.02
CA PRO A 71 -6.57 -5.42 -4.74
C PRO A 71 -6.73 -5.27 -6.26
N GLY A 72 -5.59 -5.35 -6.97
CA GLY A 72 -5.55 -5.42 -8.43
C GLY A 72 -4.32 -4.76 -9.03
N ALA A 73 -3.80 -5.33 -10.12
CA ALA A 73 -2.67 -4.83 -10.89
C ALA A 73 -1.46 -4.40 -10.04
N GLY A 74 -1.02 -5.24 -9.08
CA GLY A 74 0.11 -4.93 -8.21
C GLY A 74 -0.11 -3.72 -7.30
N GLY A 75 -1.37 -3.40 -6.97
CA GLY A 75 -1.76 -2.26 -6.12
C GLY A 75 -2.20 -1.02 -6.89
N VAL A 76 -2.11 -1.02 -8.22
CA VAL A 76 -2.50 0.13 -9.05
C VAL A 76 -3.98 0.47 -8.88
N VAL A 77 -4.88 -0.53 -8.84
CA VAL A 77 -6.33 -0.32 -8.73
C VAL A 77 -6.71 0.44 -7.46
N GLY A 78 -6.21 0.01 -6.30
CA GLY A 78 -6.53 0.66 -5.02
C GLY A 78 -5.89 2.05 -4.90
N THR A 79 -4.69 2.23 -5.45
CA THR A 79 -3.99 3.52 -5.44
C THR A 79 -4.67 4.52 -6.38
N ASP A 80 -5.07 4.10 -7.58
CA ASP A 80 -5.85 4.91 -8.53
C ASP A 80 -7.19 5.38 -7.93
N TYR A 81 -7.86 4.49 -7.20
CA TYR A 81 -9.08 4.85 -6.51
C TYR A 81 -8.88 6.04 -5.57
N VAL A 82 -7.78 6.05 -4.80
CA VAL A 82 -7.49 7.16 -3.87
C VAL A 82 -7.05 8.43 -4.62
N ALA A 83 -6.25 8.30 -5.66
CA ALA A 83 -5.83 9.42 -6.50
C ALA A 83 -7.02 10.21 -7.10
N LYS A 84 -8.16 9.56 -7.27
CA LYS A 84 -9.41 10.17 -7.78
C LYS A 84 -10.38 10.67 -6.69
N GLN A 85 -10.01 10.55 -5.40
CA GLN A 85 -10.86 11.07 -4.32
C GLN A 85 -10.65 12.58 -4.13
N GLN A 86 -11.62 13.21 -3.44
CA GLN A 86 -11.46 14.61 -3.02
C GLN A 86 -10.28 14.73 -2.03
N PRO A 87 -9.35 15.70 -2.20
CA PRO A 87 -8.16 15.83 -1.35
C PRO A 87 -8.46 16.55 -0.02
N ASN A 88 -9.46 16.07 0.71
CA ASN A 88 -9.96 16.67 1.94
C ASN A 88 -9.43 15.99 3.22
N GLY A 89 -8.55 15.01 3.08
CA GLY A 89 -7.95 14.31 4.22
C GLY A 89 -8.81 13.20 4.82
N ASP A 90 -9.87 12.73 4.15
CA ASP A 90 -10.72 11.65 4.68
C ASP A 90 -10.36 10.28 4.12
N VAL A 91 -9.68 10.22 2.97
CA VAL A 91 -9.32 8.98 2.30
C VAL A 91 -7.82 8.91 2.08
N PHE A 92 -7.21 7.86 2.59
CA PHE A 92 -5.79 7.59 2.45
C PHE A 92 -5.57 6.24 1.76
N VAL A 93 -4.38 6.05 1.23
CA VAL A 93 -3.88 4.74 0.82
C VAL A 93 -2.63 4.40 1.63
N LEU A 94 -2.58 3.22 2.24
CA LEU A 94 -1.32 2.67 2.72
C LEU A 94 -0.72 1.86 1.57
N SER A 95 0.16 2.51 0.82
CA SER A 95 0.72 1.99 -0.41
C SER A 95 2.15 1.47 -0.21
N THR A 96 2.67 0.85 -1.25
CA THR A 96 4.05 0.37 -1.33
C THR A 96 4.76 1.03 -2.51
N LEU A 97 6.05 0.77 -2.65
CA LEU A 97 6.83 1.24 -3.80
C LEU A 97 6.25 0.74 -5.14
N SER A 98 5.54 -0.40 -5.14
CA SER A 98 5.04 -1.06 -6.34
C SER A 98 4.12 -0.15 -7.19
N PRO A 99 2.94 0.29 -6.75
CA PRO A 99 2.07 1.12 -7.56
C PRO A 99 2.58 2.57 -7.70
N ILE A 100 3.41 3.04 -6.77
CA ILE A 100 3.92 4.41 -6.75
C ILE A 100 5.04 4.63 -7.78
N ALA A 101 5.98 3.68 -7.88
CA ALA A 101 7.17 3.82 -8.70
C ALA A 101 7.40 2.66 -9.68
N LEU A 102 7.35 1.39 -9.21
CA LEU A 102 7.71 0.24 -10.04
C LEU A 102 6.74 -0.02 -11.18
N ALA A 103 5.45 0.22 -10.97
CA ALA A 103 4.41 0.01 -11.99
C ALA A 103 4.63 0.85 -13.27
N ARG A 104 5.30 2.01 -13.17
CA ARG A 104 5.64 2.85 -14.33
C ARG A 104 6.67 2.21 -15.27
N GLY A 105 7.46 1.26 -14.78
CA GLY A 105 8.40 0.47 -15.58
C GLY A 105 7.77 -0.72 -16.29
N LEU A 106 6.47 -0.96 -16.08
CA LEU A 106 5.75 -2.07 -16.70
C LEU A 106 5.09 -1.63 -18.02
N PRO A 107 4.84 -2.56 -18.95
CA PRO A 107 4.18 -2.25 -20.23
C PRO A 107 2.74 -1.73 -20.07
N ALA A 108 2.05 -2.10 -18.99
CA ALA A 108 0.68 -1.66 -18.74
C ALA A 108 0.64 -0.20 -18.26
N PRO A 109 -0.24 0.66 -18.81
CA PRO A 109 -0.35 2.05 -18.40
C PRO A 109 -0.84 2.18 -16.95
N VAL A 110 -0.26 3.11 -16.20
CA VAL A 110 -0.71 3.49 -14.85
C VAL A 110 -1.63 4.71 -14.99
N PRO A 111 -2.88 4.66 -14.51
CA PRO A 111 -3.91 5.69 -14.78
C PRO A 111 -3.79 6.94 -13.89
N PHE A 112 -2.72 7.10 -13.11
CA PHE A 112 -2.43 8.24 -12.25
C PHE A 112 -0.94 8.57 -12.26
N ASP A 113 -0.58 9.79 -11.88
CA ASP A 113 0.79 10.18 -11.55
C ASP A 113 0.96 10.37 -10.05
N ALA A 114 1.67 9.45 -9.39
CA ALA A 114 1.87 9.50 -7.94
C ALA A 114 2.56 10.78 -7.44
N ARG A 115 3.20 11.56 -8.31
CA ARG A 115 3.89 12.82 -7.95
C ARG A 115 2.94 14.02 -7.91
N THR A 116 1.84 13.97 -8.69
CA THR A 116 0.89 15.08 -8.84
C THR A 116 -0.47 14.76 -8.24
N ASP A 117 -0.90 13.50 -8.29
CA ASP A 117 -2.25 13.07 -7.93
C ASP A 117 -2.35 12.54 -6.50
N LEU A 118 -1.20 12.38 -5.82
CA LEU A 118 -1.12 11.92 -4.43
C LEU A 118 -0.20 12.84 -3.62
N VAL A 119 -0.55 13.02 -2.34
CA VAL A 119 0.30 13.70 -1.36
C VAL A 119 0.87 12.65 -0.40
N ALA A 120 2.20 12.57 -0.34
CA ALA A 120 2.89 11.70 0.62
C ALA A 120 2.74 12.28 2.03
N VAL A 121 2.16 11.51 2.96
CA VAL A 121 1.93 11.94 4.34
C VAL A 121 3.11 11.53 5.23
N ALA A 122 3.40 10.23 5.31
CA ALA A 122 4.52 9.71 6.11
C ALA A 122 4.90 8.30 5.67
N PRO A 123 6.17 7.90 5.83
CA PRO A 123 6.55 6.49 5.81
C PRO A 123 6.04 5.81 7.07
N THR A 124 5.45 4.61 6.93
CA THR A 124 4.88 3.86 8.06
C THR A 124 5.82 2.78 8.56
N VAL A 125 6.47 2.07 7.65
CA VAL A 125 7.38 0.97 7.96
C VAL A 125 8.40 0.79 6.84
N PHE A 126 9.60 0.41 7.22
CA PHE A 126 10.63 -0.07 6.32
C PHE A 126 10.91 -1.54 6.63
N VAL A 127 10.78 -2.41 5.64
CA VAL A 127 10.95 -3.85 5.82
C VAL A 127 11.90 -4.42 4.77
N PRO A 128 12.83 -5.29 5.17
CA PRO A 128 13.64 -6.07 4.22
C PRO A 128 12.77 -7.10 3.50
N ILE A 129 13.29 -7.68 2.43
CA ILE A 129 12.69 -8.78 1.70
C ILE A 129 13.47 -10.06 2.00
N ALA A 130 12.77 -11.14 2.28
CA ALA A 130 13.35 -12.47 2.41
C ALA A 130 12.82 -13.39 1.32
N LEU A 131 13.61 -14.37 0.91
CA LEU A 131 13.20 -15.45 0.03
C LEU A 131 12.94 -16.70 0.86
N ALA A 132 11.76 -17.27 0.70
CA ALA A 132 11.37 -18.53 1.30
C ALA A 132 10.97 -19.57 0.25
N VAL A 133 11.25 -20.82 0.57
CA VAL A 133 10.84 -22.00 -0.22
C VAL A 133 9.84 -22.82 0.57
N THR A 134 8.95 -23.54 -0.15
CA THR A 134 8.09 -24.56 0.45
C THR A 134 8.92 -25.73 0.98
N THR A 135 8.45 -26.37 2.05
CA THR A 135 9.02 -27.64 2.52
C THR A 135 8.28 -28.83 1.95
N ARG A 136 7.17 -28.62 1.25
CA ARG A 136 6.32 -29.69 0.72
C ARG A 136 6.86 -30.21 -0.60
N ASN A 137 7.39 -31.44 -0.57
CA ASN A 137 7.96 -32.12 -1.76
C ASN A 137 9.04 -31.28 -2.49
N PHE A 138 9.76 -30.43 -1.73
CA PHE A 138 10.81 -29.60 -2.25
C PHE A 138 12.02 -29.63 -1.29
N ALA A 139 13.12 -30.21 -1.76
CA ALA A 139 14.25 -30.62 -0.93
C ALA A 139 15.28 -29.54 -0.53
N PRO A 140 15.46 -28.41 -1.24
CA PRO A 140 16.55 -27.47 -0.93
C PRO A 140 16.50 -26.95 0.50
N THR A 141 17.63 -27.01 1.19
CA THR A 141 17.77 -26.53 2.58
C THR A 141 18.67 -25.31 2.68
N THR A 142 19.46 -25.05 1.66
CA THR A 142 20.36 -23.88 1.57
C THR A 142 20.10 -23.10 0.28
N ALA A 143 20.59 -21.85 0.23
CA ALA A 143 20.50 -21.04 -0.98
C ALA A 143 21.28 -21.68 -2.16
N GLN A 144 22.40 -22.33 -1.87
CA GLN A 144 23.21 -23.02 -2.88
C GLN A 144 22.48 -24.21 -3.47
N ASP A 145 21.87 -25.07 -2.63
CA ASP A 145 21.07 -26.20 -3.08
C ASP A 145 19.87 -25.74 -3.90
N PHE A 146 19.26 -24.63 -3.50
CA PHE A 146 18.11 -24.04 -4.21
C PHE A 146 18.52 -23.56 -5.61
N ILE A 147 19.60 -22.82 -5.74
CA ILE A 147 20.14 -22.37 -7.02
C ILE A 147 20.49 -23.59 -7.92
N ALA A 148 21.16 -24.60 -7.36
CA ALA A 148 21.49 -25.81 -8.09
C ALA A 148 20.25 -26.56 -8.58
N THR A 149 19.20 -26.64 -7.75
CA THR A 149 17.90 -27.25 -8.08
C THR A 149 17.20 -26.52 -9.23
N LEU A 150 17.19 -25.19 -9.20
CA LEU A 150 16.58 -24.40 -10.28
C LEU A 150 17.36 -24.56 -11.59
N LYS A 151 18.71 -24.55 -11.53
CA LYS A 151 19.57 -24.74 -12.71
C LYS A 151 19.42 -26.11 -13.35
N ALA A 152 19.19 -27.16 -12.55
CA ALA A 152 19.01 -28.52 -13.04
C ALA A 152 17.69 -28.72 -13.83
N ALA A 153 16.71 -27.83 -13.64
CA ALA A 153 15.41 -27.94 -14.30
C ALA A 153 14.83 -26.56 -14.63
N PRO A 154 15.38 -25.85 -15.65
CA PRO A 154 14.92 -24.51 -16.04
C PRO A 154 13.44 -24.50 -16.41
N GLY A 155 12.70 -23.47 -15.95
CA GLY A 155 11.26 -23.28 -16.24
C GLY A 155 10.32 -24.27 -15.56
N ARG A 156 10.83 -25.24 -14.79
CA ARG A 156 10.00 -26.27 -14.13
C ARG A 156 9.33 -25.72 -12.86
N TYR A 157 10.01 -24.87 -12.12
CA TYR A 157 9.57 -24.39 -10.80
C TYR A 157 8.84 -23.07 -10.90
N GLN A 158 7.96 -22.81 -9.93
CA GLN A 158 7.10 -21.65 -9.91
C GLN A 158 7.39 -20.78 -8.69
N TYR A 159 7.29 -19.46 -8.86
CA TYR A 159 7.32 -18.52 -7.74
C TYR A 159 6.08 -17.64 -7.72
N GLY A 160 5.61 -17.34 -6.51
CA GLY A 160 4.43 -16.51 -6.29
C GLY A 160 4.78 -15.09 -5.93
N SER A 161 3.88 -14.17 -6.27
CA SER A 161 3.89 -12.79 -5.78
C SER A 161 2.48 -12.24 -5.61
N SER A 162 2.35 -11.14 -4.88
CA SER A 162 1.08 -10.42 -4.71
C SER A 162 0.64 -9.64 -5.95
N GLY A 163 1.23 -9.93 -7.11
CA GLY A 163 0.91 -9.34 -8.42
C GLY A 163 2.15 -8.88 -9.19
N ILE A 164 1.96 -8.64 -10.48
CA ILE A 164 3.01 -8.18 -11.38
C ILE A 164 3.52 -6.80 -10.93
N GLY A 165 4.85 -6.60 -10.90
CA GLY A 165 5.50 -5.36 -10.49
C GLY A 165 5.56 -5.13 -8.97
N THR A 166 5.08 -6.07 -8.14
CA THR A 166 5.23 -5.99 -6.68
C THR A 166 6.67 -6.25 -6.25
N SER A 167 7.04 -5.81 -5.04
CA SER A 167 8.38 -6.02 -4.50
C SER A 167 8.77 -7.50 -4.48
N GLY A 168 7.84 -8.39 -4.10
CA GLY A 168 8.06 -9.84 -4.13
C GLY A 168 8.29 -10.40 -5.53
N HIS A 169 7.55 -9.88 -6.54
CA HIS A 169 7.80 -10.24 -7.94
C HIS A 169 9.20 -9.82 -8.38
N ILE A 170 9.53 -8.53 -8.21
CA ILE A 170 10.81 -7.98 -8.64
C ILE A 170 11.99 -8.65 -7.92
N ALA A 171 11.87 -8.92 -6.61
CA ALA A 171 12.90 -9.60 -5.85
C ALA A 171 13.13 -11.03 -6.36
N SER A 172 12.08 -11.81 -6.57
CA SER A 172 12.19 -13.18 -7.08
C SER A 172 12.71 -13.23 -8.53
N ALA A 173 12.22 -12.34 -9.40
CA ALA A 173 12.71 -12.24 -10.78
C ALA A 173 14.19 -11.80 -10.82
N SER A 174 14.58 -10.80 -10.02
CA SER A 174 15.95 -10.35 -9.90
C SER A 174 16.88 -11.46 -9.38
N PHE A 175 16.41 -12.25 -8.42
CA PHE A 175 17.15 -13.43 -7.96
C PHE A 175 17.39 -14.40 -9.11
N CYS A 176 16.37 -14.76 -9.89
CA CYS A 176 16.52 -15.65 -11.05
C CYS A 176 17.54 -15.11 -12.06
N VAL A 177 17.43 -13.82 -12.43
CA VAL A 177 18.35 -13.18 -13.37
C VAL A 177 19.79 -13.20 -12.84
N ARG A 178 20.01 -12.81 -11.57
CA ARG A 178 21.34 -12.72 -10.97
C ARG A 178 22.02 -14.07 -10.74
N THR A 179 21.24 -15.13 -10.57
CA THR A 179 21.77 -16.49 -10.37
C THR A 179 21.83 -17.31 -11.66
N GLY A 180 21.33 -16.76 -12.77
CA GLY A 180 21.23 -17.48 -14.05
C GLY A 180 20.31 -18.70 -13.94
N THR A 181 19.19 -18.55 -13.22
CA THR A 181 18.15 -19.58 -13.06
C THR A 181 16.87 -19.14 -13.77
N ASP A 182 15.99 -20.10 -14.07
CA ASP A 182 14.70 -19.84 -14.71
C ASP A 182 13.57 -20.48 -13.90
N ALA A 183 12.49 -19.68 -13.66
CA ALA A 183 11.31 -20.11 -12.94
C ALA A 183 10.07 -19.32 -13.41
N VAL A 184 8.90 -19.95 -13.36
CA VAL A 184 7.65 -19.38 -13.85
C VAL A 184 7.00 -18.51 -12.77
N HIS A 185 6.65 -17.27 -13.11
CA HIS A 185 5.92 -16.38 -12.21
C HIS A 185 4.42 -16.69 -12.16
N VAL A 186 3.87 -16.82 -10.95
CA VAL A 186 2.44 -16.96 -10.68
C VAL A 186 1.96 -15.75 -9.88
N PRO A 187 1.22 -14.80 -10.50
CA PRO A 187 0.70 -13.64 -9.79
C PRO A 187 -0.59 -13.97 -9.03
N TYR A 188 -0.68 -13.57 -7.77
CA TYR A 188 -1.86 -13.62 -6.91
C TYR A 188 -2.39 -12.22 -6.62
N ARG A 189 -3.57 -12.12 -5.97
CA ARG A 189 -4.17 -10.82 -5.60
C ARG A 189 -3.66 -10.26 -4.28
N GLY A 190 -2.89 -11.02 -3.52
CA GLY A 190 -2.33 -10.60 -2.23
C GLY A 190 -1.49 -11.68 -1.57
N GLY A 191 -0.71 -11.30 -0.55
CA GLY A 191 0.23 -12.18 0.15
C GLY A 191 -0.41 -13.40 0.79
N GLY A 192 -1.63 -13.29 1.33
CA GLY A 192 -2.32 -14.43 1.92
C GLY A 192 -2.51 -15.60 0.94
N GLN A 193 -2.85 -15.32 -0.32
CA GLN A 193 -2.97 -16.34 -1.36
C GLN A 193 -1.60 -16.94 -1.74
N VAL A 194 -0.55 -16.11 -1.79
CA VAL A 194 0.82 -16.57 -2.04
C VAL A 194 1.25 -17.58 -0.97
N PHE A 195 1.00 -17.27 0.30
CA PHE A 195 1.38 -18.16 1.41
C PHE A 195 0.58 -19.44 1.44
N THR A 196 -0.70 -19.41 1.09
CA THR A 196 -1.52 -20.61 0.92
C THR A 196 -0.95 -21.50 -0.17
N ALA A 197 -0.64 -20.96 -1.33
CA ALA A 197 -0.05 -21.70 -2.44
C ALA A 197 1.36 -22.24 -2.11
N LEU A 198 2.19 -21.47 -1.39
CA LEU A 198 3.51 -21.90 -0.93
C LEU A 198 3.41 -23.11 0.02
N THR A 199 2.54 -23.03 1.02
CA THR A 199 2.36 -24.11 2.00
C THR A 199 1.70 -25.35 1.38
N ALA A 200 0.87 -25.17 0.37
CA ALA A 200 0.29 -26.26 -0.42
C ALA A 200 1.32 -26.91 -1.36
N GLY A 201 2.46 -26.26 -1.65
CA GLY A 201 3.46 -26.71 -2.61
C GLY A 201 3.08 -26.46 -4.07
N GLU A 202 2.06 -25.63 -4.31
CA GLU A 202 1.64 -25.21 -5.66
C GLU A 202 2.69 -24.31 -6.30
N ILE A 203 3.38 -23.50 -5.50
CA ILE A 203 4.57 -22.75 -5.87
C ILE A 203 5.74 -23.17 -5.00
N GLN A 204 6.97 -23.10 -5.52
CA GLN A 204 8.14 -23.57 -4.82
C GLN A 204 8.80 -22.48 -3.98
N PHE A 205 8.66 -21.21 -4.36
CA PHE A 205 9.22 -20.11 -3.59
C PHE A 205 8.44 -18.81 -3.76
N CYS A 206 8.70 -17.89 -2.84
CA CYS A 206 8.27 -16.51 -2.93
C CYS A 206 9.25 -15.59 -2.20
N SER A 207 9.19 -14.30 -2.49
CA SER A 207 9.90 -13.27 -1.74
C SER A 207 8.87 -12.36 -1.07
N ASP A 208 8.98 -12.22 0.26
CA ASP A 208 8.10 -11.37 1.06
C ASP A 208 8.82 -10.92 2.34
N ILE A 209 8.12 -10.20 3.22
CA ILE A 209 8.71 -9.68 4.45
C ILE A 209 9.00 -10.81 5.45
N PRO A 210 10.17 -10.80 6.13
CA PRO A 210 10.58 -11.89 7.03
C PRO A 210 9.61 -12.20 8.15
N SER A 211 8.96 -11.18 8.72
CA SER A 211 8.03 -11.36 9.84
C SER A 211 6.82 -12.21 9.49
N LEU A 212 6.34 -12.17 8.25
CA LEU A 212 5.26 -13.05 7.77
C LEU A 212 5.76 -14.46 7.51
N LEU A 213 6.92 -14.58 6.86
CA LEU A 213 7.53 -15.87 6.53
C LEU A 213 7.94 -16.65 7.77
N LYS A 214 8.29 -15.95 8.87
CA LYS A 214 8.67 -16.60 10.13
C LYS A 214 7.60 -17.53 10.68
N GLY A 215 6.32 -17.13 10.65
CA GLY A 215 5.23 -17.99 11.12
C GLY A 215 5.14 -19.31 10.35
N PHE A 216 5.36 -19.29 9.04
CA PHE A 216 5.36 -20.50 8.21
C PHE A 216 6.63 -21.33 8.42
N GLN A 217 7.77 -20.69 8.71
CA GLN A 217 9.00 -21.38 9.07
C GLN A 217 8.87 -22.08 10.42
N ASP A 218 8.32 -21.40 11.42
CA ASP A 218 8.09 -21.98 12.76
C ASP A 218 7.11 -23.17 12.70
N ALA A 219 6.12 -23.11 11.80
CA ALA A 219 5.20 -24.21 11.51
C ALA A 219 5.83 -25.33 10.65
N GLY A 220 7.06 -25.16 10.16
CA GLY A 220 7.75 -26.13 9.32
C GLY A 220 7.21 -26.26 7.90
N THR A 221 6.32 -25.35 7.45
CA THR A 221 5.68 -25.39 6.13
C THR A 221 6.42 -24.59 5.05
N ALA A 222 7.31 -23.72 5.46
CA ALA A 222 8.23 -23.00 4.58
C ALA A 222 9.62 -22.88 5.24
N ARG A 223 10.63 -22.55 4.46
CA ARG A 223 11.99 -22.29 4.90
C ARG A 223 12.50 -20.99 4.31
N VAL A 224 12.90 -20.06 5.15
CA VAL A 224 13.60 -18.84 4.73
C VAL A 224 15.04 -19.19 4.41
N LEU A 225 15.50 -18.89 3.20
CA LEU A 225 16.85 -19.20 2.75
C LEU A 225 17.82 -18.02 2.94
N PHE A 226 17.32 -16.79 2.73
CA PHE A 226 18.10 -15.56 2.97
C PHE A 226 17.19 -14.34 3.08
N VAL A 227 17.77 -13.24 3.58
CA VAL A 227 17.18 -11.90 3.68
C VAL A 227 18.04 -10.95 2.89
N ALA A 228 17.43 -10.08 2.06
CA ALA A 228 18.11 -9.09 1.21
C ALA A 228 17.80 -7.65 1.68
#